data_67bfea28f78d17c1e6340d03743bc4da
#
_entry.id   67bfea28f78d17c1e6340d03743bc4da
#
_cell.length_a   1.000
_cell.length_b   1.000
_cell.length_c   1.000
_cell.angle_alpha   90.00
_cell.angle_beta   90.00
_cell.angle_gamma   90.00
#
_symmetry.space_group_name_H-M   'P 1'
#
loop_
_entity.id
_entity.type
_entity.pdbx_description
1 polymer ?
#
loop_
_entity_poly.entity_id
_entity_poly.type
_entity_poly.pdbx_seq_one_letter_code
_entity_poly.pdbx_strand_id
1 'polypeptide(L)'
;MKAVNYLILIVIGVFAGGAIYVYSGTYPMGADVPHNKLTYWLLETVREQSIKRAAQNISVPSLDDPEMLLAGGPDYNDMCVACHLKPGKIQSDMSIGMYPAPPNLSKKEDEHGHDHADSEQSARRQFWIIKHGIKASGMPAWGPTHDDQRIWAMVAFLQKLPDLTPEQYQILTARDETNGSSHH
;
A
#
# COMPACT_ATOMS: atom_id res chain seq x y z
N MET A 1 -16.38 10.56 46.43
CA MET A 1 -16.45 11.90 45.75
C MET A 1 -15.07 12.47 45.45
N LYS A 2 -14.10 12.53 46.38
CA LYS A 2 -12.74 13.09 46.11
C LYS A 2 -11.97 12.34 45.01
N ALA A 3 -11.99 11.00 44.99
CA ALA A 3 -11.34 10.18 43.97
C ALA A 3 -11.88 10.45 42.56
N VAL A 4 -13.16 10.63 42.41
CA VAL A 4 -13.83 10.95 41.11
C VAL A 4 -13.38 12.32 40.63
N ASN A 5 -13.31 13.33 41.53
CA ASN A 5 -12.84 14.67 41.17
C ASN A 5 -11.36 14.65 40.71
N TYR A 6 -10.50 13.88 41.35
CA TYR A 6 -9.10 13.74 40.94
C TYR A 6 -9.00 13.06 39.56
N LEU A 7 -9.83 12.03 39.27
CA LEU A 7 -9.85 11.37 37.98
C LEU A 7 -10.27 12.36 36.87
N ILE A 8 -11.32 13.15 37.14
CA ILE A 8 -11.78 14.17 36.17
C ILE A 8 -10.68 15.21 35.88
N LEU A 9 -9.98 15.69 36.93
CA LEU A 9 -8.90 16.65 36.75
C LEU A 9 -7.73 16.08 35.94
N ILE A 10 -7.37 14.81 36.17
CA ILE A 10 -6.34 14.11 35.38
C ILE A 10 -6.77 14.01 33.91
N VAL A 11 -8.01 13.61 33.64
CA VAL A 11 -8.54 13.50 32.27
C VAL A 11 -8.52 14.86 31.57
N ILE A 12 -8.99 15.92 32.24
CA ILE A 12 -8.93 17.28 31.68
C ILE A 12 -7.48 17.70 31.41
N GLY A 13 -6.58 17.44 32.32
CA GLY A 13 -5.14 17.75 32.16
C GLY A 13 -4.52 17.04 30.95
N VAL A 14 -4.85 15.77 30.73
CA VAL A 14 -4.37 15.00 29.57
C VAL A 14 -4.92 15.58 28.27
N PHE A 15 -6.22 15.91 28.20
CA PHE A 15 -6.81 16.52 27.02
C PHE A 15 -6.24 17.91 26.74
N ALA A 16 -6.09 18.75 27.77
CA ALA A 16 -5.51 20.08 27.62
C ALA A 16 -4.04 20.01 27.17
N GLY A 17 -3.24 19.12 27.76
CA GLY A 17 -1.86 18.86 27.34
C GLY A 17 -1.76 18.37 25.90
N GLY A 18 -2.64 17.44 25.52
CA GLY A 18 -2.74 16.97 24.14
C GLY A 18 -3.09 18.08 23.16
N ALA A 19 -4.07 18.92 23.51
CA ALA A 19 -4.44 20.07 22.70
C ALA A 19 -3.28 21.06 22.54
N ILE A 20 -2.62 21.42 23.63
CA ILE A 20 -1.44 22.30 23.59
C ILE A 20 -0.35 21.72 22.69
N TYR A 21 -0.07 20.40 22.81
CA TYR A 21 0.92 19.73 21.97
C TYR A 21 0.56 19.81 20.48
N VAL A 22 -0.69 19.55 20.12
CA VAL A 22 -1.17 19.63 18.73
C VAL A 22 -1.04 21.06 18.17
N TYR A 23 -1.49 22.06 18.93
CA TYR A 23 -1.45 23.46 18.48
C TYR A 23 -0.06 24.08 18.56
N SER A 24 0.88 23.49 19.29
CA SER A 24 2.26 24.00 19.38
C SER A 24 3.04 23.82 18.07
N GLY A 25 2.61 22.94 17.17
CA GLY A 25 3.31 22.63 15.93
C GLY A 25 4.68 21.97 16.12
N THR A 26 4.98 21.46 17.30
CA THR A 26 6.29 20.82 17.61
C THR A 26 6.45 19.43 17.02
N TYR A 27 5.34 18.79 16.63
CA TYR A 27 5.44 17.45 16.00
C TYR A 27 5.92 17.58 14.55
N PRO A 28 7.05 16.90 14.17
CA PRO A 28 7.55 16.96 12.81
C PRO A 28 6.61 16.24 11.82
N MET A 29 6.16 16.93 10.79
CA MET A 29 5.27 16.40 9.74
C MET A 29 5.99 16.15 8.42
N GLY A 30 7.30 16.43 8.32
CA GLY A 30 8.08 16.17 7.11
C GLY A 30 8.23 14.68 6.87
N ALA A 31 8.11 14.26 5.60
CA ALA A 31 8.28 12.84 5.22
C ALA A 31 9.75 12.35 5.33
N ASP A 32 10.68 13.25 5.55
CA ASP A 32 12.10 12.96 5.80
C ASP A 32 12.41 12.70 7.30
N VAL A 33 11.42 12.86 8.18
CA VAL A 33 11.54 12.63 9.62
C VAL A 33 10.63 11.49 10.06
N PRO A 34 11.19 10.33 10.44
CA PRO A 34 10.38 9.19 10.89
C PRO A 34 9.55 9.51 12.13
N HIS A 35 8.36 8.93 12.22
CA HIS A 35 7.55 8.95 13.44
C HIS A 35 8.31 8.32 14.61
N ASN A 36 8.01 8.77 15.83
CA ASN A 36 8.47 8.04 17.01
C ASN A 36 7.86 6.62 17.05
N LYS A 37 8.51 5.70 17.78
CA LYS A 37 8.14 4.28 17.78
C LYS A 37 6.68 4.01 18.17
N LEU A 38 6.13 4.78 19.11
CA LEU A 38 4.75 4.61 19.57
C LEU A 38 3.76 5.05 18.50
N THR A 39 3.98 6.22 17.90
CA THR A 39 3.13 6.73 16.80
C THR A 39 3.17 5.78 15.60
N TYR A 40 4.36 5.34 15.22
CA TYR A 40 4.53 4.37 14.13
C TYR A 40 3.76 3.08 14.40
N TRP A 41 3.99 2.47 15.57
CA TRP A 41 3.30 1.23 15.96
C TRP A 41 1.78 1.37 15.94
N LEU A 42 1.26 2.48 16.48
CA LEU A 42 -0.19 2.72 16.53
C LEU A 42 -0.78 2.84 15.12
N LEU A 43 -0.18 3.68 14.28
CA LEU A 43 -0.66 3.90 12.91
C LEU A 43 -0.56 2.63 12.07
N GLU A 44 0.56 1.89 12.17
CA GLU A 44 0.78 0.61 11.51
C GLU A 44 -0.28 -0.41 11.93
N THR A 45 -0.51 -0.57 13.23
CA THR A 45 -1.49 -1.52 13.77
C THR A 45 -2.89 -1.18 13.28
N VAL A 46 -3.30 0.09 13.34
CA VAL A 46 -4.62 0.52 12.85
C VAL A 46 -4.77 0.24 11.35
N ARG A 47 -3.76 0.54 10.56
CA ARG A 47 -3.74 0.28 9.12
C ARG A 47 -3.91 -1.21 8.83
N GLU A 48 -3.05 -2.05 9.41
CA GLU A 48 -3.06 -3.50 9.12
C GLU A 48 -4.35 -4.18 9.57
N GLN A 49 -4.86 -3.85 10.76
CA GLN A 49 -6.13 -4.42 11.24
C GLN A 49 -7.33 -3.96 10.40
N SER A 50 -7.32 -2.70 9.97
CA SER A 50 -8.37 -2.16 9.09
C SER A 50 -8.38 -2.86 7.73
N ILE A 51 -7.22 -3.00 7.09
CA ILE A 51 -7.07 -3.67 5.78
C ILE A 51 -7.47 -5.14 5.91
N LYS A 52 -6.95 -5.86 6.91
CA LYS A 52 -7.27 -7.27 7.17
C LYS A 52 -8.77 -7.49 7.30
N ARG A 53 -9.45 -6.66 8.10
CA ARG A 53 -10.90 -6.75 8.28
C ARG A 53 -11.68 -6.45 7.00
N ALA A 54 -11.27 -5.43 6.26
CA ALA A 54 -11.99 -5.01 5.06
C ALA A 54 -11.79 -5.98 3.88
N ALA A 55 -10.61 -6.62 3.79
CA ALA A 55 -10.29 -7.55 2.72
C ALA A 55 -10.80 -8.99 2.95
N GLN A 56 -11.20 -9.36 4.17
CA GLN A 56 -11.44 -10.76 4.57
C GLN A 56 -12.47 -11.52 3.72
N ASN A 57 -13.48 -10.82 3.19
CA ASN A 57 -14.60 -11.42 2.46
C ASN A 57 -14.55 -11.16 0.94
N ILE A 58 -13.43 -10.66 0.41
CA ILE A 58 -13.27 -10.43 -1.02
C ILE A 58 -13.07 -11.80 -1.69
N SER A 59 -13.90 -12.11 -2.69
CA SER A 59 -13.69 -13.30 -3.52
C SER A 59 -12.55 -13.08 -4.49
N VAL A 60 -11.58 -14.00 -4.50
CA VAL A 60 -10.44 -13.95 -5.43
C VAL A 60 -10.79 -14.75 -6.68
N PRO A 61 -10.70 -14.14 -7.87
CA PRO A 61 -10.84 -14.89 -9.13
C PRO A 61 -9.60 -15.74 -9.39
N SER A 62 -9.64 -16.60 -10.41
CA SER A 62 -8.41 -17.25 -10.90
C SER A 62 -7.42 -16.21 -11.38
N LEU A 63 -6.20 -16.21 -10.82
CA LEU A 63 -5.14 -15.26 -11.16
C LEU A 63 -4.09 -15.85 -12.12
N ASP A 64 -4.31 -17.09 -12.60
CA ASP A 64 -3.38 -17.79 -13.49
C ASP A 64 -3.68 -17.55 -14.97
N ASP A 65 -4.66 -16.69 -15.28
CA ASP A 65 -5.03 -16.34 -16.64
C ASP A 65 -3.93 -15.48 -17.30
N PRO A 66 -3.31 -15.93 -18.39
CA PRO A 66 -2.29 -15.17 -19.11
C PRO A 66 -2.79 -13.80 -19.63
N GLU A 67 -4.08 -13.68 -19.98
CA GLU A 67 -4.65 -12.42 -20.45
C GLU A 67 -4.69 -11.37 -19.33
N MET A 68 -5.01 -11.78 -18.09
CA MET A 68 -4.94 -10.90 -16.93
C MET A 68 -3.50 -10.43 -16.66
N LEU A 69 -2.52 -11.33 -16.80
CA LEU A 69 -1.12 -10.99 -16.61
C LEU A 69 -0.65 -9.94 -17.62
N LEU A 70 -1.00 -10.13 -18.91
CA LEU A 70 -0.66 -9.19 -19.97
C LEU A 70 -1.40 -7.85 -19.85
N ALA A 71 -2.63 -7.86 -19.33
CA ALA A 71 -3.38 -6.63 -19.08
C ALA A 71 -2.84 -5.84 -17.88
N GLY A 72 -2.43 -6.52 -16.80
CA GLY A 72 -1.95 -5.88 -15.57
C GLY A 72 -0.54 -5.33 -15.65
N GLY A 73 0.32 -5.89 -16.50
CA GLY A 73 1.72 -5.48 -16.64
C GLY A 73 1.90 -4.02 -17.07
N PRO A 74 1.29 -3.58 -18.19
CA PRO A 74 1.34 -2.18 -18.63
C PRO A 74 0.82 -1.20 -17.57
N ASP A 75 -0.29 -1.54 -16.91
CA ASP A 75 -0.86 -0.71 -15.84
C ASP A 75 0.07 -0.58 -14.64
N TYR A 76 0.73 -1.68 -14.23
CA TYR A 76 1.76 -1.62 -13.20
C TYR A 76 2.91 -0.69 -13.60
N ASN A 77 3.41 -0.81 -14.83
CA ASN A 77 4.52 0.01 -15.31
C ASN A 77 4.17 1.49 -15.35
N ASP A 78 2.93 1.85 -15.71
CA ASP A 78 2.54 3.25 -15.84
C ASP A 78 2.17 3.91 -14.51
N MET A 79 1.59 3.15 -13.58
CA MET A 79 0.97 3.71 -12.37
C MET A 79 1.70 3.38 -11.08
N CYS A 80 2.44 2.26 -11.01
CA CYS A 80 2.96 1.73 -9.77
C CYS A 80 4.50 1.80 -9.67
N VAL A 81 5.19 1.63 -10.81
CA VAL A 81 6.64 1.43 -10.87
C VAL A 81 7.44 2.58 -10.28
N ALA A 82 6.95 3.81 -10.38
CA ALA A 82 7.64 4.99 -9.85
C ALA A 82 7.87 4.90 -8.34
N CYS A 83 6.93 4.29 -7.61
CA CYS A 83 6.99 4.11 -6.16
C CYS A 83 7.40 2.68 -5.76
N HIS A 84 6.85 1.66 -6.44
CA HIS A 84 6.99 0.25 -6.04
C HIS A 84 8.10 -0.51 -6.77
N LEU A 85 8.81 0.18 -7.67
CA LEU A 85 10.00 -0.32 -8.37
C LEU A 85 9.71 -1.46 -9.36
N LYS A 86 10.78 -2.00 -9.96
CA LYS A 86 10.75 -3.11 -10.93
C LYS A 86 12.02 -3.95 -10.80
N PRO A 87 12.07 -5.16 -11.38
CA PRO A 87 13.27 -5.99 -11.36
C PRO A 87 14.53 -5.23 -11.77
N GLY A 88 15.59 -5.40 -10.98
CA GLY A 88 16.86 -4.70 -11.18
C GLY A 88 16.93 -3.26 -10.62
N LYS A 89 15.83 -2.70 -10.08
CA LYS A 89 15.83 -1.40 -9.40
C LYS A 89 15.71 -1.57 -7.88
N ILE A 90 16.51 -0.82 -7.13
CA ILE A 90 16.55 -0.87 -5.67
C ILE A 90 15.91 0.37 -5.02
N GLN A 91 15.81 1.48 -5.77
CA GLN A 91 15.21 2.74 -5.30
C GLN A 91 14.80 3.62 -6.48
N SER A 92 13.97 4.61 -6.21
CA SER A 92 13.59 5.71 -7.10
C SER A 92 13.48 7.00 -6.29
N ASP A 93 13.45 8.15 -6.94
CA ASP A 93 13.24 9.44 -6.26
C ASP A 93 11.94 9.47 -5.47
N MET A 94 10.88 8.84 -6.02
CA MET A 94 9.60 8.72 -5.32
C MET A 94 9.70 7.81 -4.11
N SER A 95 10.34 6.63 -4.24
CA SER A 95 10.41 5.65 -3.15
C SER A 95 11.21 6.13 -1.95
N ILE A 96 12.27 6.93 -2.16
CA ILE A 96 13.09 7.47 -1.07
C ILE A 96 12.50 8.74 -0.44
N GLY A 97 11.62 9.45 -1.16
CA GLY A 97 10.99 10.68 -0.68
C GLY A 97 9.69 10.47 0.10
N MET A 98 9.24 9.22 0.27
CA MET A 98 7.98 8.90 0.95
C MET A 98 8.19 8.30 2.34
N TYR A 99 7.29 8.65 3.26
CA TYR A 99 7.22 8.00 4.57
C TYR A 99 5.76 7.66 4.94
N PRO A 100 5.46 6.39 5.28
CA PRO A 100 6.37 5.23 5.17
C PRO A 100 6.79 4.99 3.73
N ALA A 101 8.01 4.46 3.55
CA ALA A 101 8.50 4.13 2.22
C ALA A 101 7.62 3.03 1.58
N PRO A 102 7.27 3.18 0.28
CA PRO A 102 6.53 2.14 -0.42
C PRO A 102 7.37 0.86 -0.52
N PRO A 103 6.75 -0.33 -0.35
CA PRO A 103 7.48 -1.59 -0.48
C PRO A 103 7.95 -1.80 -1.92
N ASN A 104 9.12 -2.41 -2.08
CA ASN A 104 9.60 -2.87 -3.38
C ASN A 104 8.90 -4.18 -3.75
N LEU A 105 7.87 -4.11 -4.60
CA LEU A 105 7.05 -5.26 -4.98
C LEU A 105 7.75 -6.23 -5.97
N SER A 106 8.93 -5.85 -6.50
CA SER A 106 9.73 -6.74 -7.35
C SER A 106 10.70 -7.63 -6.57
N LYS A 107 10.76 -7.49 -5.25
CA LYS A 107 11.57 -8.37 -4.40
C LYS A 107 10.71 -9.50 -3.85
N LYS A 108 11.30 -10.70 -3.78
CA LYS A 108 10.74 -11.78 -2.96
C LYS A 108 10.79 -11.31 -1.50
N GLU A 109 9.71 -11.50 -0.77
CA GLU A 109 9.73 -11.31 0.67
C GLU A 109 10.72 -12.32 1.25
N ASP A 110 11.76 -11.82 1.95
CA ASP A 110 12.70 -12.68 2.66
C ASP A 110 11.91 -13.50 3.68
N GLU A 111 12.26 -14.78 3.84
CA GLU A 111 11.58 -15.78 4.69
C GLU A 111 11.53 -15.44 6.20
N HIS A 112 11.84 -14.21 6.58
CA HIS A 112 11.89 -13.75 7.97
C HIS A 112 10.66 -12.92 8.34
N GLY A 113 9.52 -13.61 8.60
CA GLY A 113 8.59 -13.12 9.58
C GLY A 113 7.17 -12.79 9.22
N HIS A 114 6.65 -13.21 8.08
CA HIS A 114 5.20 -13.35 7.98
C HIS A 114 4.91 -14.76 7.47
N ASP A 115 4.16 -15.51 8.29
CA ASP A 115 3.57 -16.78 7.90
C ASP A 115 3.22 -16.69 6.41
N HIS A 116 3.41 -17.80 5.67
CA HIS A 116 2.87 -17.99 4.33
C HIS A 116 1.37 -17.66 4.39
N ALA A 117 1.07 -16.36 4.41
CA ALA A 117 -0.29 -15.90 4.28
C ALA A 117 -0.77 -16.57 3.02
N ASP A 118 -1.79 -17.40 3.16
CA ASP A 118 -2.49 -18.03 2.08
C ASP A 118 -2.44 -17.09 0.87
N SER A 119 -1.95 -17.55 -0.28
CA SER A 119 -1.75 -16.74 -1.48
C SER A 119 -3.01 -15.93 -1.80
N GLU A 120 -4.17 -16.50 -1.46
CA GLU A 120 -5.48 -15.87 -1.56
C GLU A 120 -5.65 -14.69 -0.59
N GLN A 121 -5.16 -14.78 0.65
CA GLN A 121 -5.22 -13.66 1.61
C GLN A 121 -4.33 -12.50 1.14
N SER A 122 -3.16 -12.78 0.59
CA SER A 122 -2.28 -11.78 0.01
C SER A 122 -2.95 -11.07 -1.18
N ALA A 123 -3.57 -11.83 -2.08
CA ALA A 123 -4.29 -11.30 -3.23
C ALA A 123 -5.47 -10.41 -2.82
N ARG A 124 -6.28 -10.80 -1.83
CA ARG A 124 -7.37 -9.98 -1.28
C ARG A 124 -6.85 -8.66 -0.71
N ARG A 125 -5.75 -8.73 0.03
CA ARG A 125 -5.09 -7.57 0.61
C ARG A 125 -4.59 -6.61 -0.48
N GLN A 126 -3.91 -7.13 -1.49
CA GLN A 126 -3.42 -6.35 -2.62
C GLN A 126 -4.57 -5.69 -3.40
N PHE A 127 -5.61 -6.45 -3.73
CA PHE A 127 -6.81 -5.91 -4.39
C PHE A 127 -7.41 -4.75 -3.59
N TRP A 128 -7.62 -4.95 -2.28
CA TRP A 128 -8.21 -3.93 -1.43
C TRP A 128 -7.35 -2.65 -1.39
N ILE A 129 -6.03 -2.81 -1.22
CA ILE A 129 -5.09 -1.68 -1.18
C ILE A 129 -5.06 -0.92 -2.50
N ILE A 130 -5.03 -1.60 -3.63
CA ILE A 130 -5.04 -0.96 -4.95
C ILE A 130 -6.37 -0.20 -5.14
N LYS A 131 -7.48 -0.84 -4.83
CA LYS A 131 -8.82 -0.25 -5.02
C LYS A 131 -9.05 0.98 -4.14
N HIS A 132 -8.66 0.92 -2.86
CA HIS A 132 -9.02 1.92 -1.86
C HIS A 132 -7.88 2.85 -1.43
N GLY A 133 -6.63 2.52 -1.81
CA GLY A 133 -5.46 3.25 -1.36
C GLY A 133 -5.21 3.14 0.15
N ILE A 134 -4.28 3.92 0.64
CA ILE A 134 -3.96 4.01 2.07
C ILE A 134 -4.03 5.49 2.50
N LYS A 135 -5.00 5.79 3.36
CA LYS A 135 -5.23 7.16 3.88
C LYS A 135 -3.97 7.69 4.57
N ALA A 136 -3.67 8.97 4.34
CA ALA A 136 -2.50 9.66 4.86
C ALA A 136 -1.16 9.02 4.47
N SER A 137 -1.12 8.37 3.29
CA SER A 137 0.09 7.88 2.64
C SER A 137 0.13 8.32 1.18
N GLY A 138 1.23 8.03 0.49
CA GLY A 138 1.35 8.28 -0.96
C GLY A 138 0.62 7.27 -1.85
N MET A 139 -0.02 6.22 -1.29
CA MET A 139 -0.74 5.21 -2.08
C MET A 139 -2.14 5.67 -2.43
N PRO A 140 -2.42 6.01 -3.71
CA PRO A 140 -3.74 6.48 -4.15
C PRO A 140 -4.76 5.34 -4.22
N ALA A 141 -6.05 5.71 -4.22
CA ALA A 141 -7.15 4.79 -4.51
C ALA A 141 -7.41 4.76 -6.01
N TRP A 142 -7.29 3.59 -6.63
CA TRP A 142 -7.52 3.42 -8.07
C TRP A 142 -8.97 3.05 -8.42
N GLY A 143 -9.76 2.56 -7.45
CA GLY A 143 -11.16 2.19 -7.65
C GLY A 143 -12.07 3.26 -8.30
N PRO A 144 -11.87 4.56 -8.07
CA PRO A 144 -12.66 5.60 -8.74
C PRO A 144 -12.48 5.66 -10.27
N THR A 145 -11.35 5.17 -10.80
CA THR A 145 -10.99 5.26 -12.22
C THR A 145 -10.78 3.90 -12.89
N HIS A 146 -10.74 2.83 -12.11
CA HIS A 146 -10.47 1.47 -12.60
C HIS A 146 -11.51 0.51 -12.02
N ASP A 147 -12.09 -0.30 -12.88
CA ASP A 147 -13.01 -1.36 -12.47
C ASP A 147 -12.28 -2.53 -11.77
N ASP A 148 -13.06 -3.41 -11.18
CA ASP A 148 -12.52 -4.53 -10.41
C ASP A 148 -11.75 -5.53 -11.29
N GLN A 149 -12.14 -5.70 -12.55
CA GLN A 149 -11.44 -6.60 -13.49
C GLN A 149 -10.03 -6.09 -13.76
N ARG A 150 -9.88 -4.81 -14.02
CA ARG A 150 -8.59 -4.16 -14.25
C ARG A 150 -7.69 -4.20 -13.00
N ILE A 151 -8.27 -4.00 -11.82
CA ILE A 151 -7.54 -4.12 -10.55
C ILE A 151 -7.09 -5.56 -10.31
N TRP A 152 -7.92 -6.56 -10.60
CA TRP A 152 -7.52 -7.97 -10.50
C TRP A 152 -6.43 -8.34 -11.49
N ALA A 153 -6.41 -7.76 -12.68
CA ALA A 153 -5.31 -7.94 -13.64
C ALA A 153 -3.97 -7.42 -13.05
N MET A 154 -3.97 -6.27 -12.40
CA MET A 154 -2.79 -5.78 -11.68
C MET A 154 -2.37 -6.72 -10.55
N VAL A 155 -3.32 -7.27 -9.78
CA VAL A 155 -3.03 -8.26 -8.74
C VAL A 155 -2.42 -9.53 -9.35
N ALA A 156 -2.94 -10.04 -10.45
CA ALA A 156 -2.39 -11.21 -11.15
C ALA A 156 -0.93 -10.96 -11.59
N PHE A 157 -0.65 -9.77 -12.13
CA PHE A 157 0.73 -9.38 -12.46
C PHE A 157 1.64 -9.35 -11.22
N LEU A 158 1.17 -8.81 -10.10
CA LEU A 158 1.93 -8.75 -8.85
C LEU A 158 2.33 -10.13 -8.30
N GLN A 159 1.53 -11.18 -8.55
CA GLN A 159 1.90 -12.54 -8.13
C GLN A 159 3.13 -13.07 -8.87
N LYS A 160 3.40 -12.57 -10.08
CA LYS A 160 4.54 -13.01 -10.90
C LYS A 160 5.73 -12.05 -10.83
N LEU A 161 5.50 -10.81 -10.47
CA LEU A 161 6.51 -9.74 -10.51
C LEU A 161 7.84 -10.07 -9.80
N PRO A 162 7.84 -10.70 -8.60
CA PRO A 162 9.10 -11.03 -7.91
C PRO A 162 9.94 -12.10 -8.62
N ASP A 163 9.36 -12.87 -9.53
CA ASP A 163 10.02 -13.94 -10.27
C ASP A 163 10.53 -13.49 -11.64
N LEU A 164 10.17 -12.28 -12.08
CA LEU A 164 10.52 -11.78 -13.40
C LEU A 164 11.96 -11.28 -13.46
N THR A 165 12.65 -11.62 -14.56
CA THR A 165 13.89 -10.91 -14.93
C THR A 165 13.58 -9.50 -15.47
N PRO A 166 14.56 -8.59 -15.52
CA PRO A 166 14.36 -7.28 -16.16
C PRO A 166 13.86 -7.37 -17.62
N GLU A 167 14.33 -8.37 -18.38
CA GLU A 167 13.93 -8.58 -19.77
C GLU A 167 12.49 -9.08 -19.87
N GLN A 168 12.11 -10.04 -19.04
CA GLN A 168 10.73 -10.55 -18.97
C GLN A 168 9.77 -9.44 -18.55
N TYR A 169 10.17 -8.61 -17.58
CA TYR A 169 9.39 -7.45 -17.16
C TYR A 169 9.14 -6.49 -18.36
N GLN A 170 10.16 -6.15 -19.13
CA GLN A 170 10.02 -5.28 -20.29
C GLN A 170 9.04 -5.83 -21.33
N ILE A 171 9.09 -7.14 -21.59
CA ILE A 171 8.18 -7.80 -22.54
C ILE A 171 6.73 -7.74 -22.03
N LEU A 172 6.50 -8.10 -20.76
CA LEU A 172 5.16 -8.19 -20.19
C LEU A 172 4.51 -6.81 -19.92
N THR A 173 5.31 -5.75 -19.87
CA THR A 173 4.82 -4.38 -19.59
C THR A 173 4.80 -3.50 -20.84
N ALA A 174 5.21 -4.02 -22.01
CA ALA A 174 5.10 -3.31 -23.28
C ALA A 174 3.63 -3.07 -23.64
N ARG A 175 3.26 -1.83 -23.97
CA ARG A 175 1.95 -1.55 -24.58
C ARG A 175 2.01 -1.80 -26.07
N ASP A 176 1.02 -2.51 -26.59
CA ASP A 176 0.76 -2.55 -28.02
C ASP A 176 0.27 -1.16 -28.47
N GLU A 177 1.05 -0.44 -29.26
CA GLU A 177 0.69 0.89 -29.77
C GLU A 177 -0.62 0.88 -30.59
N THR A 178 -1.08 -0.31 -31.01
CA THR A 178 -2.32 -0.49 -31.78
C THR A 178 -3.60 -0.38 -30.93
N ASN A 179 -3.53 -0.53 -29.60
CA ASN A 179 -4.69 -0.47 -28.68
C ASN A 179 -4.77 0.82 -27.84
N GLY A 180 -3.94 1.82 -28.13
CA GLY A 180 -3.78 3.04 -27.31
C GLY A 180 -4.86 4.12 -27.44
N SER A 181 -6.06 3.85 -27.99
CA SER A 181 -7.03 4.92 -28.29
C SER A 181 -8.34 4.92 -27.49
N SER A 182 -8.42 4.27 -26.32
CA SER A 182 -9.69 4.22 -25.58
C SER A 182 -9.63 4.46 -24.07
N HIS A 183 -8.72 5.29 -23.57
CA HIS A 183 -8.72 5.61 -22.14
C HIS A 183 -8.61 7.12 -21.89
N HIS A 184 -9.77 7.79 -21.98
CA HIS A 184 -10.06 9.09 -21.34
C HIS A 184 -11.31 8.95 -20.49
#